data_34917656a9f8f0af64a4cc068dcd45a3
#
_entry.id   34917656a9f8f0af64a4cc068dcd45a3
#
_cell.length_a   1.000
_cell.length_b   1.000
_cell.length_c   1.000
_cell.angle_alpha   90.00
_cell.angle_beta   90.00
_cell.angle_gamma   90.00
#
_symmetry.space_group_name_H-M   'P 1'
#
loop_
_entity.id
_entity.type
_entity.pdbx_description
1 polymer ?
#
loop_
_entity_poly.entity_id
_entity_poly.type
_entity_poly.pdbx_seq_one_letter_code
_entity_poly.pdbx_strand_id
1 'polypeptide(L)'
;MRKNIDAHGTNNDLEATLARNLYYKEQVTNVPAEYYYHVGDISFDGYRDGILVDAKGEGLLKFIETNWTASVYGNGGLVDWALRRLEAVHNAGATTPIHWHIAEHAAFKHLSNLQTDGFFPSRICLVDSPPDYRNYPTHRPAPGQLQPSIMRWRLTMKRQALGDPISEGRRVWEWIQRIKYLHPSLALWLPTSNSHQESELAPPVDLELLQHRIHQSQTVSRFPEFGVTPAFCGQIGQGNKLMLTFNMPKLGHASVELMIGSALGNALDASEDLADALMHTTAELFGPNIIGGLSRNDHPTRNLDRDGPAPFNYSDGWKMFFASDSPHYQRATQLATRTVPVGNGAIFTFGTPDTYPTILNQW
;
A
#
# COMPACT_ATOMS: atom_id res chain seq x y z
N MET A 1 28.46 26.30 13.48
CA MET A 1 27.85 26.38 12.15
C MET A 1 26.80 25.28 12.03
N ARG A 2 25.51 25.58 12.24
CA ARG A 2 24.40 24.63 12.05
C ARG A 2 23.97 24.76 10.61
N LYS A 3 24.07 23.69 9.83
CA LYS A 3 23.49 23.63 8.47
C LYS A 3 21.97 23.55 8.62
N ASN A 4 21.28 24.56 8.10
CA ASN A 4 19.85 24.48 7.81
C ASN A 4 19.66 23.38 6.75
N ILE A 5 18.95 22.33 7.10
CA ILE A 5 18.46 21.33 6.15
C ILE A 5 17.10 21.84 5.73
N ASP A 6 17.00 22.30 4.49
CA ASP A 6 15.76 22.80 3.90
C ASP A 6 14.72 21.68 3.80
N ALA A 7 13.50 21.98 4.20
CA ALA A 7 12.35 21.04 4.22
C ALA A 7 11.94 20.53 2.80
N HIS A 8 12.61 20.96 1.74
CA HIS A 8 12.39 20.52 0.36
C HIS A 8 13.21 19.29 -0.07
N GLY A 9 14.13 18.79 0.78
CA GLY A 9 15.03 17.68 0.43
C GLY A 9 14.36 16.31 0.30
N THR A 10 13.30 16.04 1.06
CA THR A 10 12.77 14.68 1.25
C THR A 10 11.90 14.18 0.09
N ASN A 11 11.08 15.02 -0.56
CA ASN A 11 10.27 14.61 -1.72
C ASN A 11 11.12 14.39 -2.97
N ASN A 12 12.13 15.23 -3.17
CA ASN A 12 13.07 15.10 -4.28
C ASN A 12 13.86 13.79 -4.24
N ASP A 13 14.17 13.27 -3.05
CA ASP A 13 14.92 12.02 -2.88
C ASP A 13 14.07 10.78 -3.16
N LEU A 14 12.79 10.79 -2.79
CA LEU A 14 11.88 9.66 -3.05
C LEU A 14 11.57 9.52 -4.53
N GLU A 15 11.24 10.62 -5.22
CA GLU A 15 11.01 10.63 -6.67
C GLU A 15 12.26 10.22 -7.45
N ALA A 16 13.42 10.73 -7.03
CA ALA A 16 14.69 10.35 -7.62
C ALA A 16 14.99 8.86 -7.42
N THR A 17 14.71 8.31 -6.24
CA THR A 17 14.88 6.88 -5.96
C THR A 17 13.92 6.03 -6.79
N LEU A 18 12.65 6.44 -6.90
CA LEU A 18 11.68 5.74 -7.74
C LEU A 18 12.11 5.73 -9.21
N ALA A 19 12.54 6.87 -9.75
CA ALA A 19 13.01 6.95 -11.13
C ALA A 19 14.26 6.07 -11.36
N ARG A 20 15.21 6.03 -10.40
CA ARG A 20 16.35 5.13 -10.48
C ARG A 20 15.94 3.65 -10.40
N ASN A 21 14.95 3.31 -9.60
CA ASN A 21 14.45 1.93 -9.49
C ASN A 21 13.75 1.47 -10.77
N LEU A 22 12.98 2.34 -11.44
CA LEU A 22 12.41 2.04 -12.76
C LEU A 22 13.50 1.82 -13.80
N TYR A 23 14.49 2.69 -13.86
CA TYR A 23 15.64 2.53 -14.76
C TYR A 23 16.43 1.25 -14.47
N TYR A 24 16.64 0.94 -13.19
CA TYR A 24 17.29 -0.31 -12.79
C TYR A 24 16.50 -1.54 -13.22
N LYS A 25 15.15 -1.51 -13.09
CA LYS A 25 14.30 -2.58 -13.60
C LYS A 25 14.50 -2.79 -15.10
N GLU A 26 14.48 -1.72 -15.91
CA GLU A 26 14.74 -1.79 -17.35
C GLU A 26 16.13 -2.36 -17.66
N GLN A 27 17.14 -1.93 -16.93
CA GLN A 27 18.51 -2.42 -17.08
C GLN A 27 18.63 -3.92 -16.84
N VAL A 28 17.99 -4.43 -15.81
CA VAL A 28 18.05 -5.85 -15.41
C VAL A 28 17.21 -6.72 -16.33
N THR A 29 16.00 -6.28 -16.68
CA THR A 29 15.02 -7.08 -17.42
C THR A 29 15.15 -6.92 -18.93
N ASN A 30 15.74 -5.81 -19.38
CA ASN A 30 15.79 -5.38 -20.78
C ASN A 30 14.40 -5.16 -21.42
N VAL A 31 13.43 -4.79 -20.59
CA VAL A 31 12.08 -4.41 -21.03
C VAL A 31 11.67 -3.11 -20.35
N PRO A 32 10.83 -2.25 -20.99
CA PRO A 32 10.36 -1.01 -20.38
C PRO A 32 9.71 -1.23 -19.01
N ALA A 33 9.92 -0.31 -18.08
CA ALA A 33 9.56 -0.47 -16.68
C ALA A 33 8.05 -0.68 -16.43
N GLU A 34 7.21 -0.27 -17.35
CA GLU A 34 5.76 -0.47 -17.31
C GLU A 34 5.29 -1.89 -17.61
N TYR A 35 6.17 -2.74 -18.15
CA TYR A 35 5.83 -4.12 -18.48
C TYR A 35 6.18 -5.08 -17.35
N TYR A 36 5.34 -6.11 -17.21
CA TYR A 36 5.50 -7.19 -16.26
C TYR A 36 5.24 -8.52 -16.94
N TYR A 37 5.91 -9.56 -16.48
CA TYR A 37 5.63 -10.93 -16.86
C TYR A 37 4.81 -11.62 -15.76
N HIS A 38 3.72 -12.27 -16.13
CA HIS A 38 2.80 -12.86 -15.17
C HIS A 38 2.87 -14.39 -15.17
N VAL A 39 2.87 -14.98 -13.98
CA VAL A 39 2.71 -16.41 -13.74
C VAL A 39 1.57 -16.58 -12.74
N GLY A 40 0.39 -17.02 -13.19
CA GLY A 40 -0.81 -16.98 -12.39
C GLY A 40 -1.12 -15.55 -11.94
N ASP A 41 -1.36 -15.36 -10.67
CA ASP A 41 -1.68 -14.05 -10.08
C ASP A 41 -0.43 -13.23 -9.67
N ILE A 42 0.76 -13.74 -9.94
CA ILE A 42 2.01 -13.10 -9.52
C ILE A 42 2.70 -12.41 -10.71
N SER A 43 3.04 -11.13 -10.50
CA SER A 43 3.82 -10.33 -11.44
C SER A 43 5.31 -10.45 -11.15
N PHE A 44 6.09 -10.65 -12.20
CA PHE A 44 7.55 -10.55 -12.19
C PHE A 44 7.97 -9.32 -13.00
N ASP A 45 9.08 -8.73 -12.67
CA ASP A 45 9.59 -7.56 -13.39
C ASP A 45 9.98 -7.87 -14.84
N GLY A 46 10.28 -9.13 -15.14
CA GLY A 46 10.56 -9.59 -16.50
C GLY A 46 10.74 -11.09 -16.63
N TYR A 47 10.85 -11.54 -17.89
CA TYR A 47 11.24 -12.89 -18.25
C TYR A 47 12.31 -12.83 -19.33
N ARG A 48 13.45 -13.44 -19.07
CA ARG A 48 14.58 -13.40 -19.99
C ARG A 48 15.37 -14.70 -19.95
N ASP A 49 15.69 -15.25 -21.10
CA ASP A 49 16.53 -16.44 -21.27
C ASP A 49 16.05 -17.66 -20.46
N GLY A 50 14.74 -17.84 -20.33
CA GLY A 50 14.15 -18.93 -19.53
C GLY A 50 14.11 -18.66 -18.01
N ILE A 51 14.34 -17.43 -17.57
CA ILE A 51 14.44 -17.04 -16.17
C ILE A 51 13.40 -15.96 -15.86
N LEU A 52 12.66 -16.13 -14.78
CA LEU A 52 11.80 -15.09 -14.21
C LEU A 52 12.65 -14.13 -13.39
N VAL A 53 12.51 -12.83 -13.62
CA VAL A 53 13.37 -11.82 -13.04
C VAL A 53 12.56 -10.87 -12.16
N ASP A 54 13.06 -10.62 -10.96
CA ASP A 54 12.64 -9.54 -10.07
C ASP A 54 13.81 -8.58 -9.82
N ALA A 55 13.60 -7.31 -10.05
CA ALA A 55 14.55 -6.24 -9.79
C ALA A 55 14.30 -5.63 -8.41
N LYS A 56 15.24 -5.78 -7.49
CA LYS A 56 15.22 -5.19 -6.16
C LYS A 56 16.13 -3.98 -6.13
N GLY A 57 15.56 -2.81 -6.42
CA GLY A 57 16.26 -1.55 -6.55
C GLY A 57 16.78 -0.97 -5.25
N GLU A 58 17.12 0.33 -5.28
CA GLU A 58 17.59 1.07 -4.10
C GLU A 58 16.51 1.18 -3.01
N GLY A 59 16.95 1.17 -1.76
CA GLY A 59 16.10 1.24 -0.58
C GLY A 59 15.73 -0.12 0.02
N LEU A 60 16.15 -1.23 -0.60
CA LEU A 60 15.91 -2.57 -0.07
C LEU A 60 16.60 -2.76 1.29
N LEU A 61 17.85 -2.30 1.42
CA LEU A 61 18.57 -2.38 2.70
C LEU A 61 17.83 -1.61 3.79
N LYS A 62 17.42 -0.37 3.50
CA LYS A 62 16.66 0.45 4.44
C LYS A 62 15.33 -0.21 4.82
N PHE A 63 14.63 -0.83 3.87
CA PHE A 63 13.41 -1.59 4.14
C PHE A 63 13.68 -2.75 5.11
N ILE A 64 14.75 -3.51 4.89
CA ILE A 64 15.17 -4.60 5.77
C ILE A 64 15.49 -4.08 7.18
N GLU A 65 16.25 -3.00 7.31
CA GLU A 65 16.72 -2.47 8.58
C GLU A 65 15.65 -1.74 9.42
N THR A 66 14.69 -1.11 8.75
CA THR A 66 13.68 -0.26 9.45
C THR A 66 12.75 -1.08 10.33
N ASN A 67 12.39 -2.30 9.93
CA ASN A 67 11.56 -3.18 10.73
C ASN A 67 11.87 -4.64 10.37
N TRP A 68 13.01 -5.12 10.82
CA TRP A 68 13.56 -6.43 10.47
C TRP A 68 12.53 -7.56 10.47
N THR A 69 11.81 -7.74 11.56
CA THR A 69 10.86 -8.85 11.68
C THR A 69 9.70 -8.73 10.70
N ALA A 70 9.10 -7.54 10.57
CA ALA A 70 7.97 -7.32 9.66
C ALA A 70 8.41 -7.28 8.20
N SER A 71 9.58 -6.70 7.90
CA SER A 71 10.08 -6.57 6.53
C SER A 71 10.56 -7.89 5.94
N VAL A 72 11.09 -8.78 6.76
CA VAL A 72 11.61 -10.07 6.31
C VAL A 72 10.58 -11.18 6.46
N TYR A 73 9.95 -11.32 7.61
CA TYR A 73 9.07 -12.44 7.97
C TYR A 73 7.59 -12.07 8.06
N GLY A 74 7.24 -10.78 8.08
CA GLY A 74 5.86 -10.33 8.12
C GLY A 74 5.09 -10.66 6.84
N ASN A 75 3.77 -10.59 6.93
CA ASN A 75 2.90 -10.70 5.76
C ASN A 75 3.22 -9.57 4.76
N GLY A 76 3.56 -9.94 3.52
CA GLY A 76 4.12 -9.01 2.55
C GLY A 76 5.62 -8.71 2.74
N GLY A 77 6.31 -9.40 3.65
CA GLY A 77 7.77 -9.33 3.80
C GLY A 77 8.49 -10.10 2.69
N LEU A 78 9.81 -9.99 2.68
CA LEU A 78 10.64 -10.54 1.58
C LEU A 78 10.54 -12.07 1.46
N VAL A 79 10.45 -12.79 2.58
CA VAL A 79 10.28 -14.24 2.58
C VAL A 79 8.91 -14.63 2.02
N ASP A 80 7.85 -13.94 2.41
CA ASP A 80 6.50 -14.14 1.88
C ASP A 80 6.45 -13.86 0.38
N TRP A 81 7.05 -12.77 -0.09
CA TRP A 81 7.16 -12.47 -1.52
C TRP A 81 7.88 -13.58 -2.30
N ALA A 82 8.99 -14.09 -1.75
CA ALA A 82 9.74 -15.17 -2.37
C ALA A 82 8.92 -16.47 -2.44
N LEU A 83 8.24 -16.82 -1.36
CA LEU A 83 7.40 -18.03 -1.29
C LEU A 83 6.21 -17.99 -2.25
N ARG A 84 5.51 -16.87 -2.33
CA ARG A 84 4.39 -16.68 -3.29
C ARG A 84 4.85 -16.83 -4.74
N ARG A 85 6.04 -16.33 -5.08
CA ARG A 85 6.62 -16.49 -6.41
C ARG A 85 6.94 -17.94 -6.75
N LEU A 86 7.53 -18.65 -5.81
CA LEU A 86 7.82 -20.08 -5.96
C LEU A 86 6.53 -20.90 -6.09
N GLU A 87 5.51 -20.56 -5.31
CA GLU A 87 4.20 -21.20 -5.36
C GLU A 87 3.50 -20.97 -6.71
N ALA A 88 3.51 -19.74 -7.22
CA ALA A 88 2.93 -19.42 -8.52
C ALA A 88 3.57 -20.24 -9.65
N VAL A 89 4.91 -20.34 -9.67
CA VAL A 89 5.65 -21.14 -10.66
C VAL A 89 5.30 -22.62 -10.51
N HIS A 90 5.24 -23.13 -9.28
CA HIS A 90 4.86 -24.51 -9.00
C HIS A 90 3.43 -24.82 -9.47
N ASN A 91 2.46 -23.96 -9.15
CA ASN A 91 1.06 -24.13 -9.51
C ASN A 91 0.82 -24.05 -11.04
N ALA A 92 1.67 -23.30 -11.73
CA ALA A 92 1.70 -23.29 -13.20
C ALA A 92 2.32 -24.55 -13.82
N GLY A 93 2.75 -25.51 -13.00
CA GLY A 93 3.42 -26.72 -13.48
C GLY A 93 4.82 -26.47 -14.06
N ALA A 94 5.41 -25.30 -13.78
CA ALA A 94 6.70 -24.90 -14.31
C ALA A 94 7.84 -25.12 -13.32
N THR A 95 9.05 -25.24 -13.86
CA THR A 95 10.30 -25.33 -13.09
C THR A 95 11.23 -24.16 -13.37
N THR A 96 10.68 -23.08 -13.91
CA THR A 96 11.40 -21.88 -14.32
C THR A 96 12.15 -21.26 -13.12
N PRO A 97 13.47 -21.02 -13.26
CA PRO A 97 14.24 -20.35 -12.22
C PRO A 97 13.75 -18.95 -11.97
N ILE A 98 13.84 -18.51 -10.71
CA ILE A 98 13.52 -17.15 -10.29
C ILE A 98 14.82 -16.48 -9.82
N HIS A 99 15.19 -15.38 -10.43
CA HIS A 99 16.33 -14.55 -10.05
C HIS A 99 15.85 -13.24 -9.43
N TRP A 100 16.37 -12.94 -8.24
CA TRP A 100 16.27 -11.62 -7.64
C TRP A 100 17.57 -10.87 -7.87
N HIS A 101 17.53 -9.90 -8.77
CA HIS A 101 18.62 -8.97 -8.98
C HIS A 101 18.56 -7.86 -7.95
N ILE A 102 19.64 -7.65 -7.20
CA ILE A 102 19.69 -6.77 -6.03
C ILE A 102 20.69 -5.65 -6.31
N ALA A 103 20.19 -4.40 -6.31
CA ALA A 103 20.97 -3.20 -6.60
C ALA A 103 21.99 -2.89 -5.50
N GLU A 104 21.63 -3.15 -4.24
CA GLU A 104 22.43 -2.79 -3.07
C GLU A 104 23.23 -4.01 -2.57
N HIS A 105 24.54 -3.98 -2.71
CA HIS A 105 25.43 -5.06 -2.29
C HIS A 105 25.26 -5.47 -0.82
N ALA A 106 25.00 -4.50 0.06
CA ALA A 106 24.76 -4.80 1.47
C ALA A 106 23.45 -5.58 1.69
N ALA A 107 22.38 -5.25 0.94
CA ALA A 107 21.13 -5.99 0.97
C ALA A 107 21.32 -7.40 0.40
N PHE A 108 22.09 -7.53 -0.70
CA PHE A 108 22.43 -8.85 -1.27
C PHE A 108 23.14 -9.73 -0.25
N LYS A 109 24.19 -9.21 0.41
CA LYS A 109 24.91 -9.96 1.48
C LYS A 109 23.99 -10.40 2.59
N HIS A 110 23.08 -9.50 2.99
CA HIS A 110 22.15 -9.77 4.07
C HIS A 110 21.19 -10.93 3.70
N LEU A 111 20.56 -10.87 2.53
CA LEU A 111 19.68 -11.94 2.05
C LEU A 111 20.44 -13.26 1.81
N SER A 112 21.68 -13.19 1.33
CA SER A 112 22.52 -14.38 1.14
C SER A 112 22.86 -15.08 2.46
N ASN A 113 23.11 -14.31 3.54
CA ASN A 113 23.29 -14.88 4.87
C ASN A 113 22.00 -15.57 5.34
N LEU A 114 20.84 -14.92 5.20
CA LEU A 114 19.54 -15.52 5.52
C LEU A 114 19.29 -16.82 4.74
N GLN A 115 19.70 -16.86 3.47
CA GLN A 115 19.56 -18.04 2.65
C GLN A 115 20.49 -19.17 3.14
N THR A 116 21.72 -18.85 3.51
CA THR A 116 22.68 -19.78 4.10
C THR A 116 22.18 -20.34 5.43
N ASP A 117 21.56 -19.51 6.25
CA ASP A 117 21.01 -19.89 7.55
C ASP A 117 19.65 -20.61 7.44
N GLY A 118 19.12 -20.81 6.22
CA GLY A 118 17.85 -21.47 5.96
C GLY A 118 16.59 -20.62 6.19
N PHE A 119 16.74 -19.33 6.43
CA PHE A 119 15.64 -18.39 6.68
C PHE A 119 15.06 -17.77 5.41
N PHE A 120 15.76 -17.86 4.28
CA PHE A 120 15.29 -17.37 2.99
C PHE A 120 15.29 -18.54 1.97
N PRO A 121 14.29 -18.62 1.05
CA PRO A 121 14.16 -19.77 0.14
C PRO A 121 15.37 -19.93 -0.78
N SER A 122 16.03 -21.10 -0.73
CA SER A 122 17.19 -21.41 -1.57
C SER A 122 16.88 -21.54 -3.07
N ARG A 123 15.61 -21.71 -3.42
CA ARG A 123 15.15 -21.78 -4.83
C ARG A 123 15.05 -20.41 -5.50
N ILE A 124 15.16 -19.31 -4.75
CA ILE A 124 15.35 -17.96 -5.31
C ILE A 124 16.85 -17.77 -5.52
N CYS A 125 17.26 -17.55 -6.74
CA CYS A 125 18.65 -17.20 -7.05
C CYS A 125 18.87 -15.71 -6.77
N LEU A 126 19.71 -15.38 -5.79
CA LEU A 126 20.10 -14.01 -5.49
C LEU A 126 21.25 -13.59 -6.41
N VAL A 127 21.15 -12.46 -7.06
CA VAL A 127 22.15 -11.92 -7.98
C VAL A 127 22.57 -10.53 -7.50
N ASP A 128 23.84 -10.37 -7.15
CA ASP A 128 24.42 -9.06 -6.88
C ASP A 128 24.56 -8.30 -8.19
N SER A 129 23.77 -7.27 -8.36
CA SER A 129 23.59 -6.59 -9.65
C SER A 129 23.53 -5.07 -9.44
N PRO A 130 24.66 -4.44 -9.09
CA PRO A 130 24.68 -3.00 -8.87
C PRO A 130 24.26 -2.27 -10.15
N PRO A 131 23.46 -1.19 -10.02
CA PRO A 131 22.99 -0.43 -11.15
C PRO A 131 24.14 0.28 -11.86
N ASP A 132 24.05 0.33 -13.19
CA ASP A 132 24.94 1.13 -14.04
C ASP A 132 24.26 2.44 -14.43
N TYR A 133 24.57 3.50 -13.71
CA TYR A 133 24.01 4.84 -13.96
C TYR A 133 24.79 5.68 -14.99
N ARG A 134 25.82 5.13 -15.67
CA ARG A 134 26.58 5.91 -16.67
C ARG A 134 25.72 6.46 -17.79
N ASN A 135 24.68 5.71 -18.16
CA ASN A 135 23.72 6.08 -19.19
C ASN A 135 22.36 6.54 -18.60
N TYR A 136 22.30 6.79 -17.29
CA TYR A 136 21.08 7.30 -16.66
C TYR A 136 20.78 8.69 -17.24
N PRO A 137 19.56 8.92 -17.77
CA PRO A 137 19.22 10.20 -18.36
C PRO A 137 19.43 11.33 -17.35
N THR A 138 20.42 12.19 -17.63
CA THR A 138 20.73 13.36 -16.79
C THR A 138 19.67 14.45 -16.89
N HIS A 139 18.79 14.37 -17.89
CA HIS A 139 17.61 15.21 -17.97
C HIS A 139 16.54 14.63 -17.06
N ARG A 140 16.46 15.18 -15.88
CA ARG A 140 15.27 15.10 -15.04
C ARG A 140 14.08 15.44 -15.93
N PRO A 141 13.05 14.57 -16.05
CA PRO A 141 11.77 15.03 -16.58
C PRO A 141 11.41 16.29 -15.80
N ALA A 142 11.05 17.36 -16.52
CA ALA A 142 10.66 18.59 -15.83
C ALA A 142 9.59 18.27 -14.78
N PRO A 143 9.60 18.92 -13.58
CA PRO A 143 8.54 18.76 -12.63
C PRO A 143 7.20 18.92 -13.34
N GLY A 144 6.38 17.88 -13.40
CA GLY A 144 5.16 17.83 -14.22
C GLY A 144 5.21 16.88 -15.43
N GLN A 145 6.38 16.31 -15.81
CA GLN A 145 6.49 15.26 -16.84
C GLN A 145 6.62 13.84 -16.27
N LEU A 146 7.06 13.67 -15.02
CA LEU A 146 6.69 12.49 -14.27
C LEU A 146 5.18 12.65 -14.03
N GLN A 147 4.37 11.79 -14.62
CA GLN A 147 2.96 11.78 -14.26
C GLN A 147 2.92 11.68 -12.74
N PRO A 148 2.32 12.67 -12.04
CA PRO A 148 2.31 12.69 -10.59
C PRO A 148 1.81 11.35 -10.12
N SER A 149 2.37 10.85 -9.01
CA SER A 149 1.95 9.61 -8.39
C SER A 149 0.45 9.46 -8.58
N ILE A 150 0.04 8.47 -9.36
CA ILE A 150 -1.33 8.31 -9.83
C ILE A 150 -2.30 8.23 -8.65
N MET A 151 -1.76 7.96 -7.45
CA MET A 151 -2.47 7.89 -6.18
C MET A 151 -2.17 9.13 -5.32
N ARG A 152 -3.07 10.12 -5.36
CA ARG A 152 -2.90 11.40 -4.63
C ARG A 152 -3.31 11.31 -3.17
N TRP A 153 -4.32 10.50 -2.86
CA TRP A 153 -4.87 10.36 -1.53
C TRP A 153 -4.90 8.91 -1.09
N ARG A 154 -4.89 8.71 0.19
CA ARG A 154 -5.04 7.41 0.83
C ARG A 154 -5.99 7.53 2.03
N LEU A 155 -7.01 6.69 2.03
CA LEU A 155 -7.83 6.43 3.20
C LEU A 155 -7.40 5.10 3.81
N THR A 156 -6.94 5.13 5.04
CA THR A 156 -6.53 3.91 5.77
C THR A 156 -7.38 3.77 7.02
N MET A 157 -7.81 2.55 7.28
CA MET A 157 -8.55 2.19 8.50
C MET A 157 -8.02 0.91 9.09
N LYS A 158 -7.94 0.88 10.41
CA LYS A 158 -7.56 -0.31 11.18
C LYS A 158 -8.56 -0.53 12.30
N ARG A 159 -8.94 -1.76 12.54
CA ARG A 159 -9.84 -2.17 13.62
C ARG A 159 -9.54 -3.58 14.08
N GLN A 160 -10.13 -3.99 15.20
CA GLN A 160 -10.11 -5.39 15.60
C GLN A 160 -10.81 -6.25 14.56
N ALA A 161 -10.18 -7.34 14.13
CA ALA A 161 -10.77 -8.31 13.22
C ALA A 161 -11.98 -9.00 13.85
N LEU A 162 -13.01 -9.28 13.05
CA LEU A 162 -14.15 -10.08 13.48
C LEU A 162 -13.84 -11.59 13.45
N GLY A 163 -12.79 -11.99 12.73
CA GLY A 163 -12.35 -13.38 12.60
C GLY A 163 -13.18 -14.24 11.67
N ASP A 164 -14.33 -13.76 11.22
CA ASP A 164 -15.27 -14.46 10.35
C ASP A 164 -15.33 -13.80 8.96
N PRO A 165 -14.95 -14.52 7.86
CA PRO A 165 -14.89 -13.96 6.53
C PRO A 165 -16.27 -13.51 5.99
N ILE A 166 -17.36 -14.13 6.47
CA ILE A 166 -18.72 -13.77 6.02
C ILE A 166 -19.10 -12.40 6.59
N SER A 167 -18.91 -12.22 7.89
CA SER A 167 -19.19 -10.95 8.56
C SER A 167 -18.27 -9.82 8.08
N GLU A 168 -16.97 -10.11 7.87
CA GLU A 168 -16.01 -9.18 7.30
C GLU A 168 -16.42 -8.75 5.89
N GLY A 169 -16.72 -9.71 5.02
CA GLY A 169 -17.14 -9.45 3.65
C GLY A 169 -18.43 -8.64 3.59
N ARG A 170 -19.41 -8.95 4.43
CA ARG A 170 -20.67 -8.18 4.51
C ARG A 170 -20.43 -6.73 4.90
N ARG A 171 -19.55 -6.47 5.88
CA ARG A 171 -19.24 -5.12 6.33
C ARG A 171 -18.53 -4.30 5.25
N VAL A 172 -17.53 -4.88 4.59
CA VAL A 172 -16.84 -4.22 3.47
C VAL A 172 -17.80 -3.98 2.31
N TRP A 173 -18.68 -4.96 2.01
CA TRP A 173 -19.70 -4.81 0.96
C TRP A 173 -20.67 -3.67 1.27
N GLU A 174 -21.16 -3.58 2.50
CA GLU A 174 -22.03 -2.48 2.92
C GLU A 174 -21.34 -1.13 2.77
N TRP A 175 -20.06 -1.06 3.15
CA TRP A 175 -19.27 0.16 2.94
C TRP A 175 -19.15 0.52 1.46
N ILE A 176 -18.79 -0.43 0.59
CA ILE A 176 -18.75 -0.23 -0.86
C ILE A 176 -20.10 0.29 -1.38
N GLN A 177 -21.22 -0.31 -0.93
CA GLN A 177 -22.55 0.10 -1.35
C GLN A 177 -22.93 1.52 -0.89
N ARG A 178 -22.39 2.00 0.21
CA ARG A 178 -22.64 3.37 0.68
C ARG A 178 -21.75 4.38 -0.01
N ILE A 179 -20.44 4.11 -0.15
CA ILE A 179 -19.51 5.07 -0.77
C ILE A 179 -19.74 5.25 -2.27
N LYS A 180 -20.33 4.28 -2.95
CA LYS A 180 -20.58 4.37 -4.41
C LYS A 180 -21.42 5.57 -4.83
N TYR A 181 -22.22 6.13 -3.91
CA TYR A 181 -23.05 7.32 -4.17
C TYR A 181 -22.32 8.64 -3.92
N LEU A 182 -21.16 8.61 -3.30
CA LEU A 182 -20.40 9.80 -2.97
C LEU A 182 -19.68 10.41 -4.19
N HIS A 183 -19.21 9.55 -5.10
CA HIS A 183 -18.53 10.00 -6.32
C HIS A 183 -18.60 8.93 -7.43
N PRO A 184 -18.77 9.31 -8.72
CA PRO A 184 -18.85 8.34 -9.82
C PRO A 184 -17.69 7.34 -9.89
N SER A 185 -16.46 7.75 -9.54
CA SER A 185 -15.30 6.85 -9.51
C SER A 185 -15.42 5.71 -8.49
N LEU A 186 -16.29 5.83 -7.49
CA LEU A 186 -16.54 4.82 -6.46
C LEU A 186 -17.68 3.86 -6.80
N ALA A 187 -18.36 4.09 -7.95
CA ALA A 187 -19.57 3.38 -8.29
C ALA A 187 -19.36 1.91 -8.70
N LEU A 188 -18.21 1.60 -9.27
CA LEU A 188 -17.92 0.26 -9.82
C LEU A 188 -16.56 -0.22 -9.33
N TRP A 189 -16.52 -1.46 -8.83
CA TRP A 189 -15.31 -2.15 -8.41
C TRP A 189 -15.13 -3.43 -9.20
N LEU A 190 -13.91 -3.65 -9.67
CA LEU A 190 -13.50 -4.81 -10.45
C LEU A 190 -12.44 -5.60 -9.70
N PRO A 191 -12.42 -6.93 -9.77
CA PRO A 191 -11.33 -7.70 -9.21
C PRO A 191 -10.03 -7.35 -9.94
N THR A 192 -8.95 -7.22 -9.19
CA THR A 192 -7.62 -7.09 -9.80
C THR A 192 -7.27 -8.41 -10.49
N SER A 193 -6.78 -8.32 -11.71
CA SER A 193 -6.27 -9.45 -12.49
C SER A 193 -4.89 -9.12 -13.06
N ASN A 194 -4.33 -10.06 -13.82
CA ASN A 194 -2.97 -9.98 -14.34
C ASN A 194 -2.77 -8.86 -15.37
N SER A 195 -3.85 -8.34 -15.92
CA SER A 195 -3.80 -7.18 -16.82
C SER A 195 -5.00 -6.26 -16.59
N HIS A 196 -4.83 -5.01 -17.00
CA HIS A 196 -5.90 -4.02 -16.98
C HIS A 196 -7.10 -4.48 -17.82
N GLN A 197 -6.84 -5.06 -19.00
CA GLN A 197 -7.86 -5.53 -19.90
C GLN A 197 -8.67 -6.70 -19.32
N GLU A 198 -8.01 -7.63 -18.63
CA GLU A 198 -8.71 -8.72 -17.93
C GLU A 198 -9.56 -8.21 -16.78
N SER A 199 -9.05 -7.22 -16.01
CA SER A 199 -9.85 -6.59 -14.96
C SER A 199 -11.12 -5.91 -15.51
N GLU A 200 -11.03 -5.24 -16.66
CA GLU A 200 -12.18 -4.58 -17.30
C GLU A 200 -13.20 -5.58 -17.83
N LEU A 201 -12.77 -6.77 -18.24
CA LEU A 201 -13.64 -7.85 -18.72
C LEU A 201 -14.23 -8.70 -17.60
N ALA A 202 -13.69 -8.59 -16.38
CA ALA A 202 -14.19 -9.33 -15.23
C ALA A 202 -15.56 -8.81 -14.78
N PRO A 203 -16.42 -9.68 -14.23
CA PRO A 203 -17.66 -9.22 -13.62
C PRO A 203 -17.36 -8.28 -12.45
N PRO A 204 -18.21 -7.27 -12.22
CA PRO A 204 -18.10 -6.41 -11.05
C PRO A 204 -18.06 -7.22 -9.75
N VAL A 205 -17.33 -6.69 -8.77
CA VAL A 205 -17.26 -7.25 -7.42
C VAL A 205 -18.66 -7.27 -6.81
N ASP A 206 -19.06 -8.44 -6.32
CA ASP A 206 -20.27 -8.65 -5.52
C ASP A 206 -19.92 -9.19 -4.12
N LEU A 207 -20.94 -9.40 -3.31
CA LEU A 207 -20.76 -9.89 -1.93
C LEU A 207 -20.16 -11.30 -1.89
N GLU A 208 -20.56 -12.17 -2.82
CA GLU A 208 -20.11 -13.57 -2.85
C GLU A 208 -18.63 -13.65 -3.21
N LEU A 209 -18.21 -12.94 -4.24
CA LEU A 209 -16.80 -12.85 -4.64
C LEU A 209 -15.96 -12.27 -3.52
N LEU A 210 -16.43 -11.21 -2.84
CA LEU A 210 -15.73 -10.57 -1.73
C LEU A 210 -15.53 -11.55 -0.56
N GLN A 211 -16.59 -12.23 -0.14
CA GLN A 211 -16.53 -13.24 0.93
C GLN A 211 -15.62 -14.42 0.57
N HIS A 212 -15.70 -14.87 -0.69
CA HIS A 212 -14.82 -15.91 -1.20
C HIS A 212 -13.35 -15.50 -1.14
N ARG A 213 -13.01 -14.31 -1.59
CA ARG A 213 -11.64 -13.78 -1.55
C ARG A 213 -11.11 -13.63 -0.13
N ILE A 214 -11.93 -13.13 0.80
CA ILE A 214 -11.55 -13.05 2.22
C ILE A 214 -11.35 -14.45 2.80
N HIS A 215 -12.24 -15.39 2.52
CA HIS A 215 -12.11 -16.79 2.96
C HIS A 215 -10.83 -17.43 2.42
N GLN A 216 -10.56 -17.30 1.13
CA GLN A 216 -9.31 -17.77 0.52
C GLN A 216 -8.11 -17.19 1.26
N SER A 217 -8.11 -15.90 1.52
CA SER A 217 -7.01 -15.22 2.19
C SER A 217 -6.73 -15.76 3.60
N GLN A 218 -7.78 -16.18 4.32
CA GLN A 218 -7.66 -16.74 5.66
C GLN A 218 -7.29 -18.23 5.69
N THR A 219 -7.54 -18.96 4.60
CA THR A 219 -7.35 -20.42 4.55
C THR A 219 -6.09 -20.84 3.80
N VAL A 220 -5.72 -20.12 2.75
CA VAL A 220 -4.58 -20.43 1.90
C VAL A 220 -3.26 -19.86 2.45
N SER A 221 -3.34 -18.80 3.25
CA SER A 221 -2.15 -18.24 3.89
C SER A 221 -1.51 -19.25 4.86
N ARG A 222 -0.19 -19.45 4.73
CA ARG A 222 0.60 -20.18 5.76
C ARG A 222 0.53 -19.53 7.13
N PHE A 223 0.13 -18.27 7.16
CA PHE A 223 -0.01 -17.45 8.36
C PHE A 223 -1.42 -16.84 8.38
N PRO A 224 -2.46 -17.66 8.68
CA PRO A 224 -3.85 -17.20 8.67
C PRO A 224 -4.11 -16.05 9.65
N GLU A 225 -3.23 -15.87 10.64
CA GLU A 225 -3.23 -14.74 11.56
C GLU A 225 -2.87 -13.41 10.90
N PHE A 226 -2.18 -13.41 9.77
CA PHE A 226 -1.81 -12.19 9.05
C PHE A 226 -2.74 -11.88 7.86
N GLY A 227 -3.50 -12.87 7.38
CA GLY A 227 -4.38 -12.72 6.22
C GLY A 227 -3.63 -12.46 4.89
N VAL A 228 -4.30 -12.65 3.78
CA VAL A 228 -3.85 -12.20 2.46
C VAL A 228 -4.70 -11.02 2.05
N THR A 229 -4.13 -10.04 1.37
CA THR A 229 -4.80 -8.80 0.99
C THR A 229 -5.45 -8.95 -0.40
N PRO A 230 -6.77 -9.23 -0.51
CA PRO A 230 -7.44 -9.11 -1.79
C PRO A 230 -7.43 -7.64 -2.22
N ALA A 231 -7.17 -7.43 -3.50
CA ALA A 231 -7.18 -6.11 -4.10
C ALA A 231 -8.32 -5.99 -5.12
N PHE A 232 -8.95 -4.82 -5.18
CA PHE A 232 -9.93 -4.46 -6.18
C PHE A 232 -9.56 -3.12 -6.78
N CYS A 233 -9.82 -2.93 -8.06
CA CYS A 233 -9.65 -1.65 -8.72
C CYS A 233 -11.01 -1.01 -8.99
N GLY A 234 -11.09 0.30 -8.87
CA GLY A 234 -12.23 1.07 -9.35
C GLY A 234 -12.24 1.10 -10.87
N GLN A 235 -13.36 1.52 -11.46
CA GLN A 235 -13.48 1.67 -12.92
C GLN A 235 -12.36 2.57 -13.44
N ILE A 236 -11.56 2.02 -14.34
CA ILE A 236 -10.39 2.67 -14.88
C ILE A 236 -10.79 3.41 -16.16
N GLY A 237 -10.98 4.73 -16.07
CA GLY A 237 -10.92 5.63 -17.21
C GLY A 237 -9.58 6.35 -17.20
N GLN A 238 -9.19 7.05 -18.27
CA GLN A 238 -7.91 7.76 -18.37
C GLN A 238 -7.67 8.63 -17.12
N GLY A 239 -6.67 8.25 -16.31
CA GLY A 239 -6.26 8.95 -15.09
C GLY A 239 -7.01 8.58 -13.79
N ASN A 240 -7.98 7.67 -13.81
CA ASN A 240 -8.76 7.28 -12.63
C ASN A 240 -8.29 5.94 -12.08
N LYS A 241 -7.19 5.92 -11.36
CA LYS A 241 -6.79 4.72 -10.62
C LYS A 241 -7.34 4.81 -9.20
N LEU A 242 -8.19 3.85 -8.84
CA LEU A 242 -8.57 3.56 -7.47
C LEU A 242 -8.13 2.13 -7.17
N MET A 243 -7.55 1.93 -6.01
CA MET A 243 -7.24 0.59 -5.54
C MET A 243 -7.75 0.44 -4.11
N LEU A 244 -8.54 -0.59 -3.90
CA LEU A 244 -9.04 -0.98 -2.59
C LEU A 244 -8.36 -2.27 -2.18
N THR A 245 -7.71 -2.26 -1.04
CA THR A 245 -7.10 -3.44 -0.44
C THR A 245 -7.62 -3.64 0.97
N PHE A 246 -7.73 -4.89 1.40
CA PHE A 246 -8.05 -5.20 2.80
C PHE A 246 -7.21 -6.33 3.32
N ASN A 247 -6.82 -6.21 4.57
CA ASN A 247 -6.25 -7.29 5.35
C ASN A 247 -7.27 -7.69 6.42
N MET A 248 -7.78 -8.91 6.32
CA MET A 248 -8.85 -9.44 7.19
C MET A 248 -8.39 -10.75 7.84
N PRO A 249 -7.45 -10.69 8.81
CA PRO A 249 -6.95 -11.87 9.50
C PRO A 249 -8.04 -12.49 10.39
N LYS A 250 -7.85 -13.76 10.77
CA LYS A 250 -8.72 -14.42 11.75
C LYS A 250 -8.62 -13.79 13.14
N LEU A 251 -7.43 -13.34 13.49
CA LEU A 251 -7.11 -12.72 14.79
C LEU A 251 -6.30 -11.45 14.57
N GLY A 252 -6.34 -10.55 15.54
CA GLY A 252 -5.56 -9.32 15.49
C GLY A 252 -6.31 -8.17 14.81
N HIS A 253 -5.65 -7.44 13.92
CA HIS A 253 -6.20 -6.21 13.35
C HIS A 253 -6.50 -6.36 11.87
N ALA A 254 -7.75 -6.10 11.52
CA ALA A 254 -8.18 -5.91 10.15
C ALA A 254 -7.85 -4.48 9.69
N SER A 255 -7.51 -4.34 8.41
CA SER A 255 -7.30 -3.03 7.80
C SER A 255 -7.99 -2.95 6.44
N VAL A 256 -8.43 -1.74 6.11
CA VAL A 256 -8.92 -1.37 4.78
C VAL A 256 -8.08 -0.19 4.32
N GLU A 257 -7.62 -0.23 3.10
CA GLU A 257 -6.87 0.85 2.48
C GLU A 257 -7.46 1.16 1.11
N LEU A 258 -7.87 2.40 0.92
CA LEU A 258 -8.33 2.93 -0.36
C LEU A 258 -7.28 3.92 -0.87
N MET A 259 -6.58 3.53 -1.92
CA MET A 259 -5.68 4.42 -2.66
C MET A 259 -6.46 5.13 -3.75
N ILE A 260 -6.35 6.46 -3.78
CA ILE A 260 -7.22 7.35 -4.53
C ILE A 260 -6.42 8.09 -5.60
N GLY A 261 -6.76 7.84 -6.84
CA GLY A 261 -6.15 8.49 -8.00
C GLY A 261 -6.72 9.87 -8.31
N SER A 262 -6.34 10.40 -9.47
CA SER A 262 -6.48 11.82 -9.78
C SER A 262 -7.91 12.36 -9.80
N ALA A 263 -8.91 11.66 -10.35
CA ALA A 263 -10.25 12.22 -10.45
C ALA A 263 -10.93 12.40 -9.09
N LEU A 264 -11.00 11.33 -8.29
CA LEU A 264 -11.53 11.44 -6.93
C LEU A 264 -10.62 12.30 -6.04
N GLY A 265 -9.29 12.21 -6.25
CA GLY A 265 -8.32 13.03 -5.53
C GLY A 265 -8.53 14.53 -5.77
N ASN A 266 -8.76 14.95 -7.01
CA ASN A 266 -9.10 16.35 -7.34
C ASN A 266 -10.44 16.79 -6.72
N ALA A 267 -11.42 15.87 -6.68
CA ALA A 267 -12.69 16.15 -6.04
C ALA A 267 -12.55 16.33 -4.52
N LEU A 268 -11.68 15.53 -3.87
CA LEU A 268 -11.35 15.68 -2.44
C LEU A 268 -10.60 16.98 -2.14
N ASP A 269 -9.69 17.42 -3.03
CA ASP A 269 -9.02 18.72 -2.90
C ASP A 269 -10.02 19.89 -3.03
N ALA A 270 -11.06 19.73 -3.84
CA ALA A 270 -12.04 20.75 -4.12
C ALA A 270 -13.23 20.78 -3.14
N SER A 271 -13.48 19.68 -2.42
CA SER A 271 -14.68 19.52 -1.58
C SER A 271 -14.37 18.86 -0.24
N GLU A 272 -14.39 19.67 0.81
CA GLU A 272 -14.30 19.16 2.18
C GLU A 272 -15.52 18.29 2.55
N ASP A 273 -16.71 18.62 2.03
CA ASP A 273 -17.93 17.84 2.26
C ASP A 273 -17.82 16.41 1.74
N LEU A 274 -17.17 16.22 0.59
CA LEU A 274 -16.91 14.87 0.05
C LEU A 274 -15.96 14.09 0.96
N ALA A 275 -14.91 14.73 1.45
CA ALA A 275 -13.98 14.11 2.38
C ALA A 275 -14.67 13.75 3.71
N ASP A 276 -15.54 14.63 4.21
CA ASP A 276 -16.36 14.40 5.40
C ASP A 276 -17.32 13.22 5.20
N ALA A 277 -18.04 13.19 4.09
CA ALA A 277 -18.97 12.11 3.78
C ALA A 277 -18.26 10.76 3.67
N LEU A 278 -17.09 10.72 3.04
CA LEU A 278 -16.26 9.51 2.94
C LEU A 278 -15.79 9.05 4.32
N MET A 279 -15.25 9.96 5.13
CA MET A 279 -14.78 9.66 6.48
C MET A 279 -15.93 9.24 7.41
N HIS A 280 -17.06 9.94 7.34
CA HIS A 280 -18.24 9.64 8.14
C HIS A 280 -18.81 8.24 7.85
N THR A 281 -19.07 7.95 6.57
CA THR A 281 -19.56 6.64 6.12
C THR A 281 -18.63 5.51 6.58
N THR A 282 -17.36 5.80 6.53
CA THR A 282 -16.30 4.89 6.94
C THR A 282 -16.32 4.65 8.45
N ALA A 283 -16.35 5.70 9.25
CA ALA A 283 -16.37 5.63 10.71
C ALA A 283 -17.64 4.94 11.24
N GLU A 284 -18.81 5.22 10.65
CA GLU A 284 -20.07 4.56 11.03
C GLU A 284 -20.02 3.05 10.86
N LEU A 285 -19.46 2.55 9.75
CA LEU A 285 -19.52 1.13 9.41
C LEU A 285 -18.45 0.30 10.07
N PHE A 286 -17.27 0.86 10.25
CA PHE A 286 -16.19 0.08 10.82
C PHE A 286 -16.16 0.10 12.34
N GLY A 287 -16.99 0.96 13.00
CA GLY A 287 -17.34 0.90 14.43
C GLY A 287 -16.29 1.42 15.40
N PRO A 288 -16.47 1.19 16.69
CA PRO A 288 -15.89 2.00 17.76
C PRO A 288 -14.38 1.90 17.97
N ASN A 289 -13.73 0.92 17.42
CA ASN A 289 -12.29 0.69 17.62
C ASN A 289 -11.47 1.03 16.38
N ILE A 290 -11.93 2.01 15.58
CA ILE A 290 -11.24 2.40 14.37
C ILE A 290 -10.20 3.45 14.69
N ILE A 291 -9.06 3.23 14.07
CA ILE A 291 -8.10 4.28 13.77
C ILE A 291 -8.12 4.41 12.27
N GLY A 292 -8.48 5.57 11.80
CA GLY A 292 -8.55 5.82 10.37
C GLY A 292 -8.19 7.24 10.02
N GLY A 293 -7.63 7.42 8.84
CA GLY A 293 -7.25 8.72 8.36
C GLY A 293 -7.28 8.84 6.84
N LEU A 294 -7.64 10.01 6.37
CA LEU A 294 -7.54 10.45 4.99
C LEU A 294 -6.30 11.34 4.86
N SER A 295 -5.28 10.87 4.15
CA SER A 295 -3.99 11.53 4.00
C SER A 295 -3.60 11.71 2.53
N ARG A 296 -2.79 12.71 2.23
CA ARG A 296 -2.18 12.88 0.91
C ARG A 296 -0.89 12.05 0.80
N ASN A 297 -0.69 11.40 -0.35
CA ASN A 297 0.50 10.61 -0.60
C ASN A 297 1.75 11.45 -0.92
N ASP A 298 1.59 12.71 -1.24
CA ASP A 298 2.67 13.65 -1.50
C ASP A 298 3.24 14.29 -0.21
N HIS A 299 2.64 13.98 0.94
CA HIS A 299 3.17 14.36 2.24
C HIS A 299 3.85 13.16 2.92
N PRO A 300 5.00 13.37 3.57
CA PRO A 300 5.64 12.32 4.33
C PRO A 300 4.70 11.88 5.47
N THR A 301 4.28 10.61 5.45
CA THR A 301 3.51 10.03 6.55
C THR A 301 4.38 9.94 7.78
N ARG A 302 3.88 10.46 8.90
CA ARG A 302 4.49 10.31 10.22
C ARG A 302 3.79 9.21 10.97
N ASN A 303 4.57 8.51 11.75
CA ASN A 303 4.02 7.67 12.79
C ASN A 303 3.78 8.58 14.01
N LEU A 304 2.51 8.82 14.35
CA LEU A 304 2.13 9.65 15.49
C LEU A 304 2.48 8.97 16.83
N ASP A 305 2.80 7.68 16.80
CA ASP A 305 3.08 6.85 17.97
C ASP A 305 4.53 6.35 17.96
N ARG A 306 5.49 7.27 17.85
CA ARG A 306 6.91 6.90 17.87
C ARG A 306 7.35 6.14 19.14
N ASP A 307 6.62 6.35 20.24
CA ASP A 307 6.95 5.81 21.56
C ASP A 307 5.87 4.88 22.14
N GLY A 308 4.80 4.57 21.37
CA GLY A 308 3.71 3.71 21.80
C GLY A 308 4.00 2.21 21.65
N PRO A 309 3.34 1.35 22.46
CA PRO A 309 3.50 -0.08 22.30
C PRO A 309 2.99 -0.51 20.91
N ALA A 310 3.86 -1.14 20.11
CA ALA A 310 3.40 -1.81 18.90
C ALA A 310 2.12 -2.61 19.22
N PRO A 311 1.06 -2.55 18.38
CA PRO A 311 1.12 -2.63 16.93
C PRO A 311 0.41 -1.51 16.16
N PHE A 312 0.18 -0.35 16.73
CA PHE A 312 -0.60 0.70 16.10
C PHE A 312 0.29 1.85 15.62
N ASN A 313 0.73 1.76 14.38
CA ASN A 313 1.28 2.91 13.71
C ASN A 313 0.11 3.76 13.20
N TYR A 314 -0.16 4.87 13.86
CA TYR A 314 -1.09 5.88 13.39
C TYR A 314 -0.42 6.66 12.26
N SER A 315 -0.92 6.50 11.05
CA SER A 315 -0.53 7.39 9.97
C SER A 315 -1.24 8.72 10.18
N ASP A 316 -0.51 9.81 10.10
CA ASP A 316 -1.07 11.15 10.10
C ASP A 316 -1.99 11.36 8.88
N GLY A 317 -3.02 12.17 9.05
CA GLY A 317 -3.96 12.50 7.99
C GLY A 317 -4.62 13.85 8.18
N TRP A 318 -5.08 14.44 7.09
CA TRP A 318 -5.88 15.65 7.10
C TRP A 318 -7.15 15.50 7.95
N LYS A 319 -7.83 14.36 7.78
CA LYS A 319 -8.98 13.98 8.59
C LYS A 319 -8.69 12.65 9.27
N MET A 320 -8.92 12.57 10.56
CA MET A 320 -8.66 11.36 11.35
C MET A 320 -9.85 11.04 12.25
N PHE A 321 -10.16 9.78 12.39
CA PHE A 321 -11.15 9.30 13.36
C PHE A 321 -10.45 8.73 14.59
N PHE A 322 -10.90 9.14 15.76
CA PHE A 322 -10.54 8.51 17.04
C PHE A 322 -11.78 8.20 17.84
N ALA A 323 -11.83 7.00 18.43
CA ALA A 323 -12.80 6.65 19.44
C ALA A 323 -12.57 7.48 20.71
N SER A 324 -13.62 7.74 21.49
CA SER A 324 -13.56 8.61 22.68
C SER A 324 -12.64 8.07 23.80
N ASP A 325 -12.40 6.76 23.80
CA ASP A 325 -11.48 6.06 24.71
C ASP A 325 -10.05 5.95 24.16
N SER A 326 -9.81 6.46 22.95
CA SER A 326 -8.46 6.50 22.37
C SER A 326 -7.55 7.43 23.17
N PRO A 327 -6.30 7.04 23.45
CA PRO A 327 -5.33 7.90 24.12
C PRO A 327 -5.04 9.18 23.32
N HIS A 328 -5.33 9.18 22.02
CA HIS A 328 -5.11 10.32 21.13
C HIS A 328 -6.28 11.29 21.04
N TYR A 329 -7.47 10.91 21.55
CA TYR A 329 -8.69 11.70 21.42
C TYR A 329 -8.54 13.12 21.97
N GLN A 330 -7.99 13.23 23.18
CA GLN A 330 -7.80 14.53 23.84
C GLN A 330 -6.83 15.41 23.08
N ARG A 331 -5.72 14.83 22.60
CA ARG A 331 -4.73 15.58 21.81
C ARG A 331 -5.29 16.01 20.47
N ALA A 332 -6.04 15.15 19.80
CA ALA A 332 -6.75 15.50 18.57
C ALA A 332 -7.72 16.66 18.79
N THR A 333 -8.48 16.65 19.88
CA THR A 333 -9.40 17.75 20.24
C THR A 333 -8.68 19.08 20.39
N GLN A 334 -7.46 19.10 20.91
CA GLN A 334 -6.67 20.30 21.11
C GLN A 334 -6.12 20.90 19.79
N LEU A 335 -5.79 20.04 18.83
CA LEU A 335 -5.11 20.42 17.59
C LEU A 335 -6.07 20.58 16.41
N ALA A 336 -7.23 19.95 16.45
CA ALA A 336 -8.17 19.98 15.34
C ALA A 336 -8.78 21.38 15.16
N THR A 337 -8.92 21.78 13.91
CA THR A 337 -9.66 23.00 13.52
C THR A 337 -11.17 22.75 13.51
N ARG A 338 -11.59 21.51 13.36
CA ARG A 338 -13.00 21.09 13.38
C ARG A 338 -13.10 19.65 13.90
N THR A 339 -14.19 19.40 14.66
CA THR A 339 -14.51 18.08 15.21
C THR A 339 -15.95 17.74 14.89
N VAL A 340 -16.20 16.54 14.34
CA VAL A 340 -17.53 16.03 14.03
C VAL A 340 -17.75 14.72 14.79
N PRO A 341 -18.69 14.66 15.75
CA PRO A 341 -19.01 13.44 16.45
C PRO A 341 -19.57 12.37 15.52
N VAL A 342 -19.10 11.12 15.67
CA VAL A 342 -19.59 9.96 14.93
C VAL A 342 -19.55 8.72 15.85
N GLY A 343 -20.70 8.11 16.10
CA GLY A 343 -20.79 6.96 17.00
C GLY A 343 -20.22 7.24 18.38
N ASN A 344 -19.26 6.42 18.82
CA ASN A 344 -18.57 6.62 20.11
C ASN A 344 -17.24 7.40 19.99
N GLY A 345 -17.05 8.13 18.93
CA GLY A 345 -15.83 8.90 18.69
C GLY A 345 -16.09 10.19 17.91
N ALA A 346 -15.07 10.68 17.25
CA ALA A 346 -15.19 11.86 16.40
C ALA A 346 -14.21 11.83 15.22
N ILE A 347 -14.58 12.50 14.15
CA ILE A 347 -13.70 12.86 13.05
C ILE A 347 -13.09 14.21 13.36
N PHE A 348 -11.79 14.29 13.34
CA PHE A 348 -10.98 15.49 13.57
C PHE A 348 -10.40 15.97 12.25
N THR A 349 -10.61 17.23 11.92
CA THR A 349 -10.00 17.88 10.75
C THR A 349 -8.86 18.76 11.21
N PHE A 350 -7.69 18.65 10.59
CA PHE A 350 -6.48 19.39 10.94
C PHE A 350 -6.16 20.41 9.83
N GLY A 351 -6.85 21.54 9.83
CA GLY A 351 -6.66 22.58 8.82
C GLY A 351 -7.17 22.20 7.43
N THR A 352 -6.35 22.45 6.42
CA THR A 352 -6.62 22.13 5.00
C THR A 352 -5.71 20.98 4.51
N PRO A 353 -5.99 20.42 3.31
CA PRO A 353 -5.08 19.45 2.69
C PRO A 353 -3.61 19.87 2.62
N ASP A 354 -3.33 21.14 2.53
CA ASP A 354 -1.95 21.67 2.41
C ASP A 354 -1.33 22.03 3.77
N THR A 355 -2.15 22.33 4.78
CA THR A 355 -1.66 22.82 6.08
C THR A 355 -1.63 21.79 7.19
N TYR A 356 -2.36 20.66 7.05
CA TYR A 356 -2.45 19.66 8.11
C TYR A 356 -1.08 19.08 8.56
N PRO A 357 -0.06 18.91 7.71
CA PRO A 357 1.22 18.41 8.17
C PRO A 357 1.90 19.36 9.16
N THR A 358 1.71 20.68 8.97
CA THR A 358 2.25 21.69 9.90
C THR A 358 1.55 21.65 11.25
N ILE A 359 0.23 21.42 11.27
CA ILE A 359 -0.53 21.28 12.51
C ILE A 359 -0.12 20.02 13.26
N LEU A 360 -0.02 18.89 12.54
CA LEU A 360 0.39 17.60 13.13
C LEU A 360 1.86 17.57 13.57
N ASN A 361 2.69 18.54 13.15
CA ASN A 361 4.03 18.72 13.72
C ASN A 361 4.01 19.08 15.22
N GLN A 362 2.88 19.53 15.73
CA GLN A 362 2.67 19.87 17.13
C GLN A 362 2.21 18.66 17.97
N TRP A 363 1.95 17.51 17.32
CA TRP A 363 1.53 16.27 17.99
C TRP A 363 2.65 15.68 18.83
#